data_ad2c075f8357b1c26e0a39d9114a820b
#
_entry.id   ad2c075f8357b1c26e0a39d9114a820b
#
_cell.length_a   1.000
_cell.length_b   1.000
_cell.length_c   1.000
_cell.angle_alpha   90.00
_cell.angle_beta   90.00
_cell.angle_gamma   90.00
#
_symmetry.space_group_name_H-M   'P 1'
#
loop_
_entity.id
_entity.type
_entity.pdbx_description
1 polymer ?
#
loop_
_entity_poly.entity_id
_entity_poly.type
_entity_poly.pdbx_seq_one_letter_code
_entity_poly.pdbx_strand_id
1 'polypeptide(L)'
;ASDGSENLLALAVEAARLRATLGEISDALEQKFGRYKAEINTFSGVYSNEMKNDVSFEKAKKLANQFSKNEGRRPRIMIAKMGQDGHDRGAKVVATGYADLGFDVDIGPLFQTAEEAAKQAVENDVHILGVSSLAGGHKTLVPKVINALKAYGRDDIMVIVGGVIPKQDYRYLFDAGTIAVFGPVTKISDTA
;
A
#
# COMPACT_ATOMS: atom_id res chain seq x y z
N ALA A 1 0.35 -34.53 -15.31
CA ALA A 1 0.63 -33.72 -14.10
C ALA A 1 -0.65 -33.16 -13.47
N SER A 2 -1.65 -32.82 -14.25
CA SER A 2 -2.92 -32.21 -13.75
C SER A 2 -3.80 -33.18 -12.95
N ASP A 3 -3.53 -34.46 -12.98
CA ASP A 3 -4.18 -35.54 -12.24
C ASP A 3 -3.41 -35.95 -10.97
N GLY A 4 -2.31 -35.25 -10.66
CA GLY A 4 -1.46 -35.54 -9.52
C GLY A 4 -0.46 -36.67 -9.73
N SER A 5 -0.35 -37.23 -10.94
CA SER A 5 0.55 -38.34 -11.25
C SER A 5 2.02 -37.94 -11.35
N GLU A 6 2.32 -36.65 -11.54
CA GLU A 6 3.66 -36.15 -11.78
C GLU A 6 3.96 -34.87 -10.95
N ASN A 7 5.24 -34.64 -10.74
CA ASN A 7 5.72 -33.48 -10.00
C ASN A 7 5.79 -32.23 -10.90
N LEU A 8 4.97 -31.22 -10.62
CA LEU A 8 4.91 -29.97 -11.42
C LEU A 8 6.24 -29.23 -11.45
N LEU A 9 7.02 -29.26 -10.37
CA LEU A 9 8.33 -28.60 -10.35
C LEU A 9 9.33 -29.31 -11.25
N ALA A 10 9.33 -30.65 -11.26
CA ALA A 10 10.21 -31.43 -12.15
C ALA A 10 9.90 -31.11 -13.63
N LEU A 11 8.62 -31.09 -14.00
CA LEU A 11 8.18 -30.75 -15.36
C LEU A 11 8.51 -29.29 -15.72
N ALA A 12 8.38 -28.35 -14.81
CA ALA A 12 8.78 -26.97 -15.03
C ALA A 12 10.29 -26.83 -15.26
N VAL A 13 11.11 -27.60 -14.54
CA VAL A 13 12.58 -27.64 -14.74
C VAL A 13 12.91 -28.23 -16.12
N GLU A 14 12.23 -29.28 -16.56
CA GLU A 14 12.43 -29.83 -17.92
C GLU A 14 12.01 -28.85 -19.00
N ALA A 15 10.87 -28.19 -18.85
CA ALA A 15 10.43 -27.16 -19.77
C ALA A 15 11.44 -26.00 -19.88
N ALA A 16 11.98 -25.53 -18.73
CA ALA A 16 13.01 -24.50 -18.70
C ALA A 16 14.32 -24.95 -19.38
N ARG A 17 14.72 -26.22 -19.25
CA ARG A 17 15.87 -26.81 -19.99
C ARG A 17 15.64 -26.82 -21.51
N LEU A 18 14.40 -26.99 -21.93
CA LEU A 18 13.98 -26.90 -23.32
C LEU A 18 13.76 -25.44 -23.80
N ARG A 19 14.16 -24.46 -23.01
CA ARG A 19 14.07 -23.02 -23.29
C ARG A 19 12.66 -22.43 -23.23
N ALA A 20 11.70 -23.09 -22.58
CA ALA A 20 10.43 -22.46 -22.25
C ALA A 20 10.66 -21.28 -21.28
N THR A 21 9.99 -20.17 -21.55
CA THR A 21 10.02 -18.98 -20.69
C THR A 21 9.17 -19.20 -19.44
N LEU A 22 9.41 -18.40 -18.41
CA LEU A 22 8.59 -18.40 -17.19
C LEU A 22 7.10 -18.13 -17.51
N GLY A 23 6.84 -17.24 -18.48
CA GLY A 23 5.49 -16.93 -18.95
C GLY A 23 4.79 -18.16 -19.51
N GLU A 24 5.40 -18.87 -20.46
CA GLU A 24 4.84 -20.10 -21.07
C GLU A 24 4.54 -21.19 -20.04
N ILE A 25 5.44 -21.38 -19.06
CA ILE A 25 5.21 -22.33 -17.95
C ILE A 25 4.03 -21.89 -17.09
N SER A 26 3.96 -20.60 -16.75
CA SER A 26 2.87 -20.03 -15.95
C SER A 26 1.54 -20.10 -16.66
N ASP A 27 1.50 -19.79 -17.96
CA ASP A 27 0.30 -19.83 -18.78
C ASP A 27 -0.27 -21.26 -18.89
N ALA A 28 0.61 -22.26 -19.05
CA ALA A 28 0.19 -23.66 -19.05
C ALA A 28 -0.44 -24.09 -17.71
N LEU A 29 0.09 -23.61 -16.59
CA LEU A 29 -0.49 -23.87 -15.26
C LEU A 29 -1.82 -23.10 -15.10
N GLU A 30 -1.89 -21.86 -15.56
CA GLU A 30 -3.10 -21.04 -15.48
C GLU A 30 -4.27 -21.64 -16.27
N GLN A 31 -4.00 -22.17 -17.46
CA GLN A 31 -5.03 -22.87 -18.28
C GLN A 31 -5.69 -24.02 -17.52
N LYS A 32 -4.95 -24.70 -16.63
CA LYS A 32 -5.46 -25.85 -15.89
C LYS A 32 -6.03 -25.50 -14.54
N PHE A 33 -5.35 -24.64 -13.79
CA PHE A 33 -5.69 -24.34 -12.38
C PHE A 33 -6.38 -22.98 -12.22
N GLY A 34 -6.44 -22.18 -13.26
CA GLY A 34 -6.89 -20.79 -13.19
C GLY A 34 -5.89 -19.89 -12.48
N ARG A 35 -6.15 -18.60 -12.51
CA ARG A 35 -5.39 -17.59 -11.76
C ARG A 35 -6.11 -17.24 -10.47
N TYR A 36 -5.43 -17.38 -9.35
CA TYR A 36 -5.96 -16.90 -8.09
C TYR A 36 -6.09 -15.36 -8.13
N LYS A 37 -7.32 -14.90 -7.96
CA LYS A 37 -7.63 -13.46 -7.77
C LYS A 37 -7.95 -13.29 -6.30
N ALA A 38 -7.07 -12.59 -5.57
CA ALA A 38 -7.34 -12.27 -4.18
C ALA A 38 -8.55 -11.34 -4.08
N GLU A 39 -9.57 -11.75 -3.34
CA GLU A 39 -10.62 -10.83 -2.93
C GLU A 39 -10.08 -9.90 -1.84
N ILE A 40 -10.29 -8.60 -2.02
CA ILE A 40 -9.92 -7.60 -1.01
C ILE A 40 -11.02 -7.61 0.05
N ASN A 41 -10.91 -8.52 0.99
CA ASN A 41 -11.74 -8.51 2.20
C ASN A 41 -11.06 -7.61 3.23
N THR A 42 -11.57 -6.41 3.41
CA THR A 42 -11.21 -5.55 4.54
C THR A 42 -11.93 -6.07 5.78
N PHE A 43 -11.18 -6.69 6.68
CA PHE A 43 -11.68 -7.02 8.00
C PHE A 43 -11.65 -5.73 8.84
N SER A 44 -12.81 -5.14 9.13
CA SER A 44 -12.92 -4.00 10.03
C SER A 44 -13.08 -4.50 11.48
N GLY A 45 -12.55 -3.73 12.44
CA GLY A 45 -12.73 -4.02 13.87
C GLY A 45 -11.67 -4.92 14.50
N VAL A 46 -10.67 -5.40 13.76
CA VAL A 46 -9.61 -6.27 14.30
C VAL A 46 -8.76 -5.51 15.30
N TYR A 47 -8.26 -4.34 14.93
CA TYR A 47 -7.44 -3.51 15.83
C TYR A 47 -8.27 -2.83 16.92
N SER A 48 -9.48 -2.40 16.64
CA SER A 48 -10.33 -1.77 17.64
C SER A 48 -10.73 -2.71 18.76
N ASN A 49 -10.77 -4.01 18.54
CA ASN A 49 -11.03 -5.01 19.58
C ASN A 49 -9.79 -5.33 20.44
N GLU A 50 -8.63 -5.41 19.83
CA GLU A 50 -7.37 -5.70 20.53
C GLU A 50 -6.78 -4.47 21.25
N MET A 51 -7.00 -3.27 20.71
CA MET A 51 -6.41 -2.01 21.17
C MET A 51 -7.35 -1.17 22.06
N LYS A 52 -8.43 -1.74 22.58
CA LYS A 52 -9.45 -1.04 23.41
C LYS A 52 -8.88 -0.26 24.61
N ASN A 53 -7.66 -0.59 25.06
CA ASN A 53 -6.99 0.06 26.20
C ASN A 53 -5.73 0.84 25.79
N ASP A 54 -5.43 0.95 24.47
CA ASP A 54 -4.28 1.75 24.02
C ASP A 54 -4.67 3.23 23.92
N VAL A 55 -4.02 4.03 24.77
CA VAL A 55 -4.28 5.48 24.89
C VAL A 55 -4.01 6.21 23.57
N SER A 56 -2.98 5.80 22.83
CA SER A 56 -2.64 6.39 21.52
C SER A 56 -3.72 6.11 20.50
N PHE A 57 -4.25 4.87 20.48
CA PHE A 57 -5.33 4.47 19.59
C PHE A 57 -6.62 5.28 19.82
N GLU A 58 -7.04 5.38 21.08
CA GLU A 58 -8.24 6.18 21.45
C GLU A 58 -8.05 7.66 21.15
N LYS A 59 -6.85 8.20 21.34
CA LYS A 59 -6.51 9.59 21.00
C LYS A 59 -6.62 9.82 19.49
N ALA A 60 -6.01 8.97 18.66
CA ALA A 60 -6.06 9.08 17.20
C ALA A 60 -7.50 8.99 16.69
N LYS A 61 -8.29 8.01 17.18
CA LYS A 61 -9.70 7.86 16.86
C LYS A 61 -10.54 9.10 17.24
N LYS A 62 -10.26 9.70 18.39
CA LYS A 62 -10.91 10.95 18.82
C LYS A 62 -10.60 12.10 17.86
N LEU A 63 -9.34 12.23 17.43
CA LEU A 63 -8.91 13.26 16.47
C LEU A 63 -9.57 13.07 15.12
N ALA A 64 -9.63 11.84 14.58
CA ALA A 64 -10.33 11.53 13.34
C ALA A 64 -11.82 11.87 13.41
N ASN A 65 -12.47 11.55 14.53
CA ASN A 65 -13.88 11.93 14.75
C ASN A 65 -14.07 13.45 14.88
N GLN A 66 -13.13 14.16 15.47
CA GLN A 66 -13.17 15.62 15.54
C GLN A 66 -12.99 16.27 14.18
N PHE A 67 -12.04 15.76 13.38
CA PHE A 67 -11.85 16.17 12.00
C PHE A 67 -13.15 16.00 11.20
N SER A 68 -13.78 14.82 11.30
CA SER A 68 -15.04 14.55 10.61
C SER A 68 -16.15 15.52 10.98
N LYS A 69 -16.23 15.97 12.24
CA LYS A 69 -17.19 16.97 12.68
C LYS A 69 -16.93 18.36 12.11
N ASN A 70 -15.65 18.73 11.99
CA ASN A 70 -15.23 20.03 11.51
C ASN A 70 -15.36 20.16 10.00
N GLU A 71 -14.94 19.11 9.26
CA GLU A 71 -14.87 19.11 7.79
C GLU A 71 -16.14 18.56 7.13
N GLY A 72 -17.05 17.96 7.91
CA GLY A 72 -18.26 17.33 7.38
C GLY A 72 -18.03 15.98 6.69
N ARG A 73 -16.78 15.51 6.60
CA ARG A 73 -16.41 14.19 6.08
C ARG A 73 -15.24 13.60 6.87
N ARG A 74 -15.11 12.28 6.84
CA ARG A 74 -13.97 11.60 7.49
C ARG A 74 -12.65 11.97 6.84
N PRO A 75 -11.52 11.94 7.60
CA PRO A 75 -10.21 11.99 6.97
C PRO A 75 -10.07 10.81 6.01
N ARG A 76 -9.63 11.08 4.78
CA ARG A 76 -9.50 10.06 3.74
C ARG A 76 -8.04 9.87 3.37
N ILE A 77 -7.62 8.61 3.36
CA ILE A 77 -6.26 8.22 3.01
C ILE A 77 -6.27 7.19 1.89
N MET A 78 -5.40 7.34 0.92
CA MET A 78 -5.12 6.31 -0.07
C MET A 78 -3.77 5.68 0.23
N ILE A 79 -3.71 4.34 0.31
CA ILE A 79 -2.46 3.59 0.42
C ILE A 79 -2.04 3.14 -0.97
N ALA A 80 -0.93 3.69 -1.46
CA ALA A 80 -0.39 3.40 -2.79
C ALA A 80 0.84 2.48 -2.72
N LYS A 81 0.92 1.58 -3.68
CA LYS A 81 2.09 0.74 -3.96
C LYS A 81 2.56 1.00 -5.38
N MET A 82 3.68 1.70 -5.49
CA MET A 82 4.22 2.14 -6.77
C MET A 82 5.41 1.31 -7.21
N GLY A 83 5.60 1.24 -8.54
CA GLY A 83 6.71 0.52 -9.16
C GLY A 83 6.61 -0.99 -9.02
N GLN A 84 7.74 -1.69 -9.12
CA GLN A 84 7.80 -3.16 -9.09
C GLN A 84 7.87 -3.68 -7.64
N ASP A 85 6.92 -3.29 -6.81
CA ASP A 85 6.81 -3.70 -5.40
C ASP A 85 5.51 -4.47 -5.14
N GLY A 86 5.63 -5.80 -5.03
CA GLY A 86 4.51 -6.71 -4.80
C GLY A 86 4.21 -7.03 -3.33
N HIS A 87 4.86 -6.37 -2.36
CA HIS A 87 4.68 -6.64 -0.93
C HIS A 87 3.40 -5.99 -0.39
N ASP A 88 2.24 -6.55 -0.70
CA ASP A 88 0.91 -5.98 -0.42
C ASP A 88 0.43 -6.16 1.02
N ARG A 89 0.95 -7.16 1.76
CA ARG A 89 0.49 -7.48 3.12
C ARG A 89 0.59 -6.28 4.06
N GLY A 90 1.74 -5.58 4.07
CA GLY A 90 1.95 -4.42 4.91
C GLY A 90 0.97 -3.28 4.60
N ALA A 91 0.72 -3.02 3.33
CA ALA A 91 -0.24 -2.00 2.90
C ALA A 91 -1.67 -2.33 3.38
N LYS A 92 -2.10 -3.59 3.28
CA LYS A 92 -3.41 -4.05 3.76
C LYS A 92 -3.56 -3.94 5.28
N VAL A 93 -2.51 -4.29 6.04
CA VAL A 93 -2.49 -4.16 7.51
C VAL A 93 -2.65 -2.70 7.91
N VAL A 94 -1.88 -1.80 7.29
CA VAL A 94 -1.96 -0.36 7.55
C VAL A 94 -3.33 0.19 7.18
N ALA A 95 -3.88 -0.18 6.02
CA ALA A 95 -5.21 0.23 5.59
C ALA A 95 -6.30 -0.18 6.58
N THR A 96 -6.25 -1.43 7.08
CA THR A 96 -7.19 -1.91 8.11
C THR A 96 -7.07 -1.11 9.40
N GLY A 97 -5.84 -0.80 9.84
CA GLY A 97 -5.62 -0.02 11.05
C GLY A 97 -6.15 1.42 10.95
N TYR A 98 -5.95 2.09 9.80
CA TYR A 98 -6.52 3.43 9.57
C TYR A 98 -8.05 3.39 9.51
N ALA A 99 -8.64 2.37 8.88
CA ALA A 99 -10.11 2.20 8.85
C ALA A 99 -10.68 2.06 10.27
N ASP A 100 -10.01 1.30 11.15
CA ASP A 100 -10.42 1.13 12.55
C ASP A 100 -10.26 2.41 13.38
N LEU A 101 -9.35 3.31 12.98
CA LEU A 101 -9.18 4.64 13.57
C LEU A 101 -10.23 5.66 13.09
N GLY A 102 -11.05 5.29 12.09
CA GLY A 102 -12.13 6.13 11.57
C GLY A 102 -11.80 6.91 10.31
N PHE A 103 -10.76 6.53 9.60
CA PHE A 103 -10.46 7.05 8.27
C PHE A 103 -11.30 6.35 7.20
N ASP A 104 -11.64 7.06 6.13
CA ASP A 104 -12.01 6.46 4.86
C ASP A 104 -10.73 6.04 4.14
N VAL A 105 -10.62 4.76 3.76
CA VAL A 105 -9.36 4.21 3.25
C VAL A 105 -9.55 3.64 1.86
N ASP A 106 -8.75 4.14 0.92
CA ASP A 106 -8.61 3.58 -0.42
C ASP A 106 -7.30 2.80 -0.51
N ILE A 107 -7.31 1.70 -1.24
CA ILE A 107 -6.10 0.94 -1.57
C ILE A 107 -5.90 0.99 -3.07
N GLY A 108 -4.78 1.58 -3.51
CA GLY A 108 -4.38 1.58 -4.90
C GLY A 108 -3.98 0.18 -5.39
N PRO A 109 -4.16 -0.11 -6.68
CA PRO A 109 -3.67 -1.35 -7.26
C PRO A 109 -2.15 -1.47 -7.14
N LEU A 110 -1.63 -2.70 -7.22
CA LEU A 110 -0.18 -2.94 -7.26
C LEU A 110 0.42 -2.43 -8.56
N PHE A 111 1.69 -2.07 -8.48
CA PHE A 111 2.52 -1.71 -9.65
C PHE A 111 2.12 -0.41 -10.35
N GLN A 112 1.43 0.48 -9.67
CA GLN A 112 1.13 1.81 -10.21
C GLN A 112 2.41 2.59 -10.52
N THR A 113 2.36 3.42 -11.54
CA THR A 113 3.31 4.52 -11.71
C THR A 113 3.03 5.63 -10.69
N ALA A 114 3.99 6.53 -10.50
CA ALA A 114 3.78 7.67 -9.62
C ALA A 114 2.65 8.60 -10.10
N GLU A 115 2.52 8.74 -11.42
CA GLU A 115 1.50 9.54 -12.09
C GLU A 115 0.11 8.93 -11.92
N GLU A 116 -0.02 7.60 -12.06
CA GLU A 116 -1.28 6.88 -11.83
C GLU A 116 -1.73 6.96 -10.37
N ALA A 117 -0.79 6.82 -9.42
CA ALA A 117 -1.07 6.95 -8.00
C ALA A 117 -1.51 8.38 -7.64
N ALA A 118 -0.84 9.40 -8.18
CA ALA A 118 -1.22 10.80 -7.98
C ALA A 118 -2.60 11.08 -8.58
N LYS A 119 -2.86 10.63 -9.80
CA LYS A 119 -4.16 10.79 -10.46
C LYS A 119 -5.28 10.17 -9.64
N GLN A 120 -5.11 8.95 -9.18
CA GLN A 120 -6.11 8.26 -8.36
C GLN A 120 -6.33 8.97 -7.01
N ALA A 121 -5.27 9.46 -6.37
CA ALA A 121 -5.38 10.23 -5.14
C ALA A 121 -6.20 11.51 -5.32
N VAL A 122 -6.02 12.19 -6.46
CA VAL A 122 -6.79 13.39 -6.83
C VAL A 122 -8.25 13.04 -7.13
N GLU A 123 -8.50 12.01 -7.94
CA GLU A 123 -9.85 11.57 -8.31
C GLU A 123 -10.67 11.09 -7.08
N ASN A 124 -10.01 10.46 -6.12
CA ASN A 124 -10.62 10.02 -4.87
C ASN A 124 -10.73 11.16 -3.84
N ASP A 125 -10.22 12.34 -4.14
CA ASP A 125 -10.20 13.51 -3.25
C ASP A 125 -9.69 13.17 -1.85
N VAL A 126 -8.51 12.55 -1.77
CA VAL A 126 -7.92 12.15 -0.49
C VAL A 126 -7.23 13.33 0.20
N HIS A 127 -7.16 13.29 1.52
CA HIS A 127 -6.38 14.23 2.32
C HIS A 127 -4.92 13.78 2.44
N ILE A 128 -4.70 12.45 2.41
CA ILE A 128 -3.39 11.85 2.65
C ILE A 128 -3.14 10.79 1.58
N LEU A 129 -1.94 10.82 1.00
CA LEU A 129 -1.40 9.73 0.20
C LEU A 129 -0.30 9.00 0.98
N GLY A 130 -0.59 7.77 1.40
CA GLY A 130 0.34 6.90 2.08
C GLY A 130 1.08 6.01 1.08
N VAL A 131 2.38 6.19 0.94
CA VAL A 131 3.23 5.37 0.06
C VAL A 131 3.84 4.23 0.86
N SER A 132 3.49 2.99 0.49
CA SER A 132 4.09 1.78 1.07
C SER A 132 5.23 1.29 0.20
N SER A 133 6.47 1.32 0.71
CA SER A 133 7.68 0.95 -0.04
C SER A 133 8.56 -0.05 0.69
N LEU A 134 8.79 -1.23 0.07
CA LEU A 134 9.68 -2.28 0.55
C LEU A 134 10.80 -2.63 -0.44
N ALA A 135 10.61 -2.33 -1.72
CA ALA A 135 11.54 -2.71 -2.79
C ALA A 135 12.61 -1.64 -3.11
N GLY A 136 12.85 -0.69 -2.22
CA GLY A 136 13.91 0.32 -2.36
C GLY A 136 13.63 1.45 -3.36
N GLY A 137 12.43 1.51 -3.96
CA GLY A 137 12.05 2.52 -4.95
C GLY A 137 11.71 3.91 -4.40
N HIS A 138 11.69 4.09 -3.08
CA HIS A 138 11.22 5.31 -2.41
C HIS A 138 11.94 6.58 -2.87
N LYS A 139 13.27 6.55 -3.07
CA LYS A 139 14.04 7.73 -3.50
C LYS A 139 13.67 8.23 -4.89
N THR A 140 13.21 7.34 -5.76
CA THR A 140 12.81 7.70 -7.12
C THR A 140 11.32 7.99 -7.22
N LEU A 141 10.50 7.15 -6.60
CA LEU A 141 9.05 7.19 -6.79
C LEU A 141 8.34 8.24 -5.93
N VAL A 142 8.84 8.49 -4.70
CA VAL A 142 8.21 9.48 -3.81
C VAL A 142 8.34 10.91 -4.36
N PRO A 143 9.51 11.39 -4.78
CA PRO A 143 9.59 12.72 -5.42
C PRO A 143 8.73 12.83 -6.68
N LYS A 144 8.63 11.75 -7.48
CA LYS A 144 7.79 11.75 -8.68
C LYS A 144 6.31 11.89 -8.36
N VAL A 145 5.79 11.17 -7.37
CA VAL A 145 4.37 11.28 -6.99
C VAL A 145 4.05 12.65 -6.41
N ILE A 146 4.94 13.24 -5.61
CA ILE A 146 4.78 14.60 -5.08
C ILE A 146 4.74 15.62 -6.24
N ASN A 147 5.64 15.50 -7.21
CA ASN A 147 5.64 16.36 -8.38
C ASN A 147 4.39 16.18 -9.26
N ALA A 148 3.89 14.95 -9.37
CA ALA A 148 2.65 14.68 -10.10
C ALA A 148 1.43 15.29 -9.38
N LEU A 149 1.33 15.21 -8.05
CA LEU A 149 0.29 15.91 -7.28
C LEU A 149 0.33 17.41 -7.49
N LYS A 150 1.52 18.03 -7.47
CA LYS A 150 1.70 19.46 -7.77
C LYS A 150 1.26 19.82 -9.19
N ALA A 151 1.56 18.97 -10.17
CA ALA A 151 1.12 19.17 -11.54
C ALA A 151 -0.41 19.13 -11.70
N TYR A 152 -1.12 18.41 -10.83
CA TYR A 152 -2.58 18.43 -10.72
C TYR A 152 -3.12 19.61 -9.89
N GLY A 153 -2.26 20.48 -9.35
CA GLY A 153 -2.67 21.58 -8.46
C GLY A 153 -3.18 21.10 -7.09
N ARG A 154 -2.75 19.91 -6.65
CA ARG A 154 -3.15 19.25 -5.40
C ARG A 154 -1.95 19.06 -4.47
N ASP A 155 -1.20 20.11 -4.26
CA ASP A 155 -0.10 20.20 -3.28
C ASP A 155 -0.58 20.25 -1.82
N ASP A 156 -1.89 20.37 -1.62
CA ASP A 156 -2.60 20.21 -0.36
C ASP A 156 -2.62 18.75 0.14
N ILE A 157 -2.52 17.76 -0.76
CA ILE A 157 -2.52 16.35 -0.39
C ILE A 157 -1.20 16.02 0.33
N MET A 158 -1.33 15.63 1.60
CA MET A 158 -0.21 15.26 2.45
C MET A 158 0.37 13.91 2.04
N VAL A 159 1.68 13.83 1.79
CA VAL A 159 2.35 12.58 1.44
C VAL A 159 3.11 12.02 2.64
N ILE A 160 2.78 10.80 3.04
CA ILE A 160 3.49 10.03 4.05
C ILE A 160 4.10 8.77 3.44
N VAL A 161 5.21 8.31 3.99
CA VAL A 161 5.93 7.13 3.48
C VAL A 161 6.12 6.12 4.60
N GLY A 162 5.77 4.88 4.34
CA GLY A 162 5.95 3.78 5.28
C GLY A 162 6.59 2.56 4.63
N GLY A 163 7.16 1.68 5.45
CA GLY A 163 7.75 0.42 5.00
C GLY A 163 9.18 0.22 5.49
N VAL A 164 10.02 -0.44 4.69
CA VAL A 164 11.43 -0.67 5.05
C VAL A 164 12.28 0.46 4.46
N ILE A 165 12.26 1.60 5.13
CA ILE A 165 13.00 2.79 4.72
C ILE A 165 14.25 2.94 5.57
N PRO A 166 15.46 2.98 4.98
CA PRO A 166 16.70 3.24 5.72
C PRO A 166 16.67 4.63 6.37
N LYS A 167 17.07 4.73 7.63
CA LYS A 167 17.07 6.01 8.38
C LYS A 167 17.87 7.12 7.69
N GLN A 168 18.95 6.77 6.99
CA GLN A 168 19.75 7.70 6.20
C GLN A 168 18.99 8.40 5.07
N ASP A 169 17.89 7.79 4.60
CA ASP A 169 17.09 8.32 3.49
C ASP A 169 15.93 9.21 3.97
N TYR A 170 15.66 9.28 5.29
CA TYR A 170 14.55 10.06 5.85
C TYR A 170 14.67 11.54 5.48
N ARG A 171 15.87 12.12 5.68
CA ARG A 171 16.10 13.54 5.34
C ARG A 171 15.81 13.82 3.88
N TYR A 172 16.29 12.96 2.97
CA TYR A 172 16.01 13.08 1.55
C TYR A 172 14.51 13.09 1.24
N LEU A 173 13.74 12.24 1.90
CA LEU A 173 12.28 12.18 1.72
C LEU A 173 11.59 13.44 2.27
N PHE A 174 12.00 13.93 3.44
CA PHE A 174 11.49 15.20 3.97
C PHE A 174 11.83 16.39 3.06
N ASP A 175 13.06 16.48 2.57
CA ASP A 175 13.49 17.51 1.63
C ASP A 175 12.72 17.43 0.30
N ALA A 176 12.25 16.25 -0.10
CA ALA A 176 11.38 16.05 -1.27
C ALA A 176 9.93 16.48 -1.04
N GLY A 177 9.50 16.68 0.21
CA GLY A 177 8.16 17.18 0.56
C GLY A 177 7.26 16.15 1.26
N THR A 178 7.79 15.03 1.76
CA THR A 178 6.99 14.16 2.64
C THR A 178 6.82 14.81 4.02
N ILE A 179 5.64 14.63 4.62
CA ILE A 179 5.37 15.15 5.96
C ILE A 179 5.74 14.18 7.08
N ALA A 180 5.78 12.86 6.77
CA ALA A 180 6.17 11.84 7.73
C ALA A 180 6.78 10.61 7.04
N VAL A 181 7.72 9.96 7.74
CA VAL A 181 8.35 8.70 7.31
C VAL A 181 8.30 7.71 8.47
N PHE A 182 7.73 6.53 8.22
CA PHE A 182 7.50 5.50 9.23
C PHE A 182 8.30 4.23 8.94
N GLY A 183 9.07 3.80 9.92
CA GLY A 183 9.83 2.54 9.86
C GLY A 183 9.00 1.31 10.21
N PRO A 184 9.57 0.11 10.10
CA PRO A 184 8.84 -1.17 10.19
C PRO A 184 8.28 -1.50 11.58
N VAL A 185 8.67 -0.82 12.65
CA VAL A 185 8.19 -1.06 14.04
C VAL A 185 7.30 0.09 14.56
N THR A 186 6.91 1.02 13.70
CA THR A 186 6.03 2.13 14.10
C THR A 186 4.61 1.62 14.30
N LYS A 187 4.00 1.96 15.44
CA LYS A 187 2.59 1.63 15.70
C LYS A 187 1.69 2.45 14.78
N ILE A 188 0.60 1.85 14.30
CA ILE A 188 -0.35 2.52 13.40
C ILE A 188 -1.00 3.71 14.11
N SER A 189 -1.30 3.60 15.40
CA SER A 189 -1.83 4.71 16.21
C SER A 189 -0.92 5.94 16.30
N ASP A 190 0.37 5.77 16.09
CA ASP A 190 1.35 6.86 16.11
C ASP A 190 1.54 7.49 14.72
N THR A 191 0.91 6.91 13.69
CA THR A 191 0.99 7.35 12.29
C THR A 191 -0.24 8.13 11.82
N ALA A 192 -1.31 8.14 12.63
CA ALA A 192 -2.61 8.70 12.32
C ALA A 192 -2.87 10.13 12.83
#